data_ae1fbafd2edd236c1a3e5990787bb8a0
#
_entry.id   ae1fbafd2edd236c1a3e5990787bb8a0
#
_cell.length_a   1.000
_cell.length_b   1.000
_cell.length_c   1.000
_cell.angle_alpha   90.00
_cell.angle_beta   90.00
_cell.angle_gamma   90.00
#
_symmetry.space_group_name_H-M   'P 1'
#
loop_
_entity.id
_entity.type
_entity.pdbx_description
1 polymer ?
#
loop_
_entity_poly.entity_id
_entity_poly.type
_entity_poly.pdbx_seq_one_letter_code
_entity_poly.pdbx_strand_id
1 'polypeptide(L)'
;AIEERMEREDFKGKIDIRIIREPQEIAPVEGINSTINEIIGFSISDNGIGLDDNNMKSFLQSDSTYRAEKGGKGVGRFSWLKAFDNTKITSIYKDDDTWVKREFEFSIDKLDIDDSLKEVEERDYCTTVELIDYKPVYRKHVGKSPEVIATKIMQHCMIYLMSPNCPIISVIDDERYCIN
;
A
#
# COMPACT_ATOMS: atom_id res chain seq x y z
N ALA A 1 2.53 -11.45 -4.94
CA ALA A 1 3.79 -11.13 -4.24
C ALA A 1 3.98 -12.00 -2.98
N ILE A 2 3.15 -11.82 -1.92
CA ILE A 2 3.29 -12.61 -0.67
C ILE A 2 3.15 -14.12 -0.93
N GLU A 3 2.09 -14.56 -1.58
CA GLU A 3 1.87 -15.99 -1.90
C GLU A 3 3.02 -16.58 -2.72
N GLU A 4 3.51 -15.85 -3.72
CA GLU A 4 4.62 -16.27 -4.55
C GLU A 4 5.93 -16.41 -3.76
N ARG A 5 6.16 -15.53 -2.78
CA ARG A 5 7.29 -15.65 -1.87
C ARG A 5 7.14 -16.86 -0.95
N MET A 6 5.94 -17.14 -0.44
CA MET A 6 5.64 -18.32 0.39
C MET A 6 5.85 -19.66 -0.35
N GLU A 7 5.78 -19.66 -1.66
CA GLU A 7 6.13 -20.84 -2.48
C GLU A 7 7.65 -21.11 -2.55
N ARG A 8 8.46 -20.07 -2.28
CA ARG A 8 9.92 -20.12 -2.39
C ARG A 8 10.63 -20.26 -1.06
N GLU A 9 10.05 -19.72 0.01
CA GLU A 9 10.65 -19.72 1.34
C GLU A 9 9.59 -19.76 2.45
N ASP A 10 10.00 -20.30 3.60
CA ASP A 10 9.13 -20.32 4.79
C ASP A 10 9.20 -18.96 5.50
N PHE A 11 8.15 -18.14 5.36
CA PHE A 11 8.03 -16.86 6.03
C PHE A 11 6.57 -16.51 6.33
N LYS A 12 6.35 -15.55 7.20
CA LYS A 12 5.01 -15.03 7.49
C LYS A 12 4.76 -13.76 6.68
N GLY A 13 3.75 -13.82 5.81
CA GLY A 13 3.29 -12.64 5.06
C GLY A 13 2.80 -11.53 6.00
N LYS A 14 3.12 -10.28 5.66
CA LYS A 14 2.75 -9.10 6.42
C LYS A 14 2.32 -7.98 5.48
N ILE A 15 1.24 -7.26 5.86
CA ILE A 15 0.78 -6.03 5.20
C ILE A 15 0.53 -4.98 6.29
N ASP A 16 1.26 -3.89 6.23
CA ASP A 16 1.06 -2.73 7.10
C ASP A 16 0.37 -1.62 6.32
N ILE A 17 -0.74 -1.12 6.84
CA ILE A 17 -1.51 -0.01 6.27
C ILE A 17 -1.41 1.15 7.25
N ARG A 18 -0.60 2.15 6.91
CA ARG A 18 -0.42 3.37 7.69
C ARG A 18 -1.35 4.45 7.19
N ILE A 19 -2.06 5.08 8.10
CA ILE A 19 -2.92 6.23 7.84
C ILE A 19 -2.04 7.48 7.81
N ILE A 20 -2.14 8.28 6.75
CA ILE A 20 -1.48 9.58 6.64
C ILE A 20 -2.52 10.65 6.89
N ARG A 21 -2.26 11.51 7.89
CA ARG A 21 -3.16 12.61 8.26
C ARG A 21 -2.57 13.96 7.91
N GLU A 22 -3.44 14.96 7.80
CA GLU A 22 -3.00 16.35 7.68
C GLU A 22 -2.14 16.73 8.90
N PRO A 23 -0.98 17.39 8.70
CA PRO A 23 -0.17 17.84 9.83
C PRO A 23 -0.94 18.85 10.67
N GLN A 24 -0.75 18.81 11.99
CA GLN A 24 -1.31 19.81 12.90
C GLN A 24 -0.59 21.15 12.70
N GLU A 25 -1.32 22.17 12.24
CA GLU A 25 -0.77 23.53 12.09
C GLU A 25 -0.75 24.33 13.41
N ILE A 26 -1.45 23.88 14.47
CA ILE A 26 -1.61 24.65 15.71
C ILE A 26 -1.39 23.74 16.92
N ALA A 27 -0.57 24.20 17.86
CA ALA A 27 -0.44 23.56 19.17
C ALA A 27 -1.82 23.48 19.87
N PRO A 28 -2.15 22.36 20.53
CA PRO A 28 -3.43 22.22 21.21
C PRO A 28 -3.60 23.31 22.25
N VAL A 29 -4.65 24.11 22.11
CA VAL A 29 -5.05 25.10 23.14
C VAL A 29 -5.73 24.30 24.24
N GLU A 30 -5.29 24.49 25.49
CA GLU A 30 -5.91 23.84 26.66
C GLU A 30 -7.43 24.06 26.65
N GLY A 31 -8.20 22.98 26.67
CA GLY A 31 -9.67 23.00 26.75
C GLY A 31 -10.41 22.80 25.42
N ILE A 32 -9.73 22.66 24.29
CA ILE A 32 -10.36 22.28 23.01
C ILE A 32 -10.17 20.78 22.82
N ASN A 33 -11.28 20.04 22.64
CA ASN A 33 -11.25 18.64 22.23
C ASN A 33 -10.42 18.53 20.96
N SER A 34 -9.30 17.80 21.01
CA SER A 34 -8.44 17.58 19.85
C SER A 34 -9.26 16.94 18.73
N THR A 35 -9.53 17.69 17.67
CA THR A 35 -10.13 17.16 16.46
C THR A 35 -9.08 16.26 15.79
N ILE A 36 -9.43 15.01 15.55
CA ILE A 36 -8.58 14.10 14.77
C ILE A 36 -8.42 14.70 13.38
N ASN A 37 -7.17 14.92 12.96
CA ASN A 37 -6.86 15.47 11.65
C ASN A 37 -7.42 14.58 10.52
N GLU A 38 -7.79 15.21 9.42
CA GLU A 38 -8.34 14.47 8.28
C GLU A 38 -7.31 13.52 7.67
N ILE A 39 -7.79 12.41 7.15
CA ILE A 39 -6.96 11.46 6.41
C ILE A 39 -6.71 12.02 5.01
N ILE A 40 -5.44 12.23 4.67
CA ILE A 40 -5.01 12.71 3.35
C ILE A 40 -4.42 11.61 2.49
N GLY A 41 -4.14 10.43 3.05
CA GLY A 41 -3.54 9.35 2.30
C GLY A 41 -3.34 8.08 3.10
N PHE A 42 -2.69 7.13 2.46
CA PHE A 42 -2.30 5.85 3.02
C PHE A 42 -0.93 5.43 2.50
N SER A 43 -0.14 4.79 3.36
CA SER A 43 1.07 4.07 2.95
C SER A 43 0.85 2.58 3.24
N ILE A 44 0.88 1.75 2.21
CA ILE A 44 0.64 0.33 2.29
C ILE A 44 1.95 -0.39 1.97
N SER A 45 2.49 -1.13 2.93
CA SER A 45 3.72 -1.90 2.76
C SER A 45 3.45 -3.39 2.90
N ASP A 46 4.04 -4.20 2.02
CA ASP A 46 4.04 -5.66 2.13
C ASP A 46 5.47 -6.22 2.06
N ASN A 47 5.66 -7.41 2.62
CA ASN A 47 6.91 -8.14 2.59
C ASN A 47 6.90 -9.28 1.56
N GLY A 48 6.16 -9.14 0.48
CA GLY A 48 6.14 -10.09 -0.64
C GLY A 48 7.41 -10.03 -1.48
N ILE A 49 7.44 -10.78 -2.57
CA ILE A 49 8.62 -10.93 -3.43
C ILE A 49 9.07 -9.65 -4.14
N GLY A 50 8.24 -8.61 -4.12
CA GLY A 50 8.55 -7.34 -4.76
C GLY A 50 8.14 -7.24 -6.23
N LEU A 51 8.55 -6.13 -6.84
CA LEU A 51 8.30 -5.81 -8.24
C LEU A 51 9.57 -6.04 -9.07
N ASP A 52 9.96 -7.31 -9.22
CA ASP A 52 10.94 -7.73 -10.21
C ASP A 52 10.45 -7.43 -11.63
N ASP A 53 11.25 -7.70 -12.65
CA ASP A 53 10.90 -7.40 -14.04
C ASP A 53 9.64 -8.11 -14.52
N ASN A 54 9.36 -9.33 -14.04
CA ASN A 54 8.17 -10.07 -14.41
C ASN A 54 6.92 -9.50 -13.76
N ASN A 55 7.01 -9.19 -12.47
CA ASN A 55 5.93 -8.53 -11.73
C ASN A 55 5.69 -7.10 -12.25
N MET A 56 6.73 -6.39 -12.65
CA MET A 56 6.62 -5.06 -13.26
C MET A 56 5.93 -5.14 -14.63
N LYS A 57 6.30 -6.07 -15.50
CA LYS A 57 5.59 -6.32 -16.76
C LYS A 57 4.11 -6.61 -16.53
N SER A 58 3.79 -7.45 -15.55
CA SER A 58 2.41 -7.73 -15.17
C SER A 58 1.69 -6.49 -14.60
N PHE A 59 2.39 -5.66 -13.87
CA PHE A 59 1.86 -4.39 -13.38
C PHE A 59 1.55 -3.42 -14.52
N LEU A 60 2.40 -3.31 -15.52
CA LEU A 60 2.20 -2.44 -16.68
C LEU A 60 1.06 -2.89 -17.59
N GLN A 61 0.87 -4.20 -17.71
CA GLN A 61 -0.13 -4.77 -18.60
C GLN A 61 -1.55 -4.62 -18.02
N SER A 62 -2.42 -3.88 -18.73
CA SER A 62 -3.86 -3.83 -18.43
C SER A 62 -4.50 -5.18 -18.74
N ASP A 63 -5.51 -5.57 -17.95
CA ASP A 63 -6.20 -6.87 -18.09
C ASP A 63 -5.27 -8.10 -18.05
N SER A 64 -4.19 -7.98 -17.29
CA SER A 64 -3.26 -9.07 -17.10
C SER A 64 -4.00 -10.31 -16.56
N THR A 65 -3.95 -11.41 -17.32
CA THR A 65 -4.50 -12.71 -16.91
C THR A 65 -3.60 -13.44 -15.92
N TYR A 66 -2.46 -12.87 -15.54
CA TYR A 66 -1.46 -13.48 -14.67
C TYR A 66 -2.02 -13.99 -13.32
N ARG A 67 -3.11 -13.40 -12.84
CA ARG A 67 -3.84 -13.82 -11.63
C ARG A 67 -5.33 -14.08 -11.90
N ALA A 68 -5.72 -14.35 -13.15
CA ALA A 68 -7.12 -14.59 -13.50
C ALA A 68 -7.71 -15.79 -12.75
N GLU A 69 -6.93 -16.85 -12.57
CA GLU A 69 -7.33 -18.04 -11.80
C GLU A 69 -7.64 -17.73 -10.31
N LYS A 70 -7.05 -16.67 -9.77
CA LYS A 70 -7.28 -16.17 -8.40
C LYS A 70 -8.29 -15.00 -8.36
N GLY A 71 -9.04 -14.76 -9.45
CA GLY A 71 -10.05 -13.69 -9.53
C GLY A 71 -9.50 -12.28 -9.78
N GLY A 72 -8.22 -12.14 -10.06
CA GLY A 72 -7.59 -10.87 -10.40
C GLY A 72 -8.02 -10.38 -11.78
N LYS A 73 -8.53 -9.15 -11.88
CA LYS A 73 -8.94 -8.51 -13.15
C LYS A 73 -7.88 -7.55 -13.71
N GLY A 74 -6.73 -7.38 -13.05
CA GLY A 74 -5.66 -6.48 -13.48
C GLY A 74 -6.00 -4.98 -13.43
N VAL A 75 -7.17 -4.60 -12.90
CA VAL A 75 -7.68 -3.21 -12.92
C VAL A 75 -7.63 -2.51 -11.56
N GLY A 76 -7.27 -3.21 -10.49
CA GLY A 76 -7.30 -2.67 -9.12
C GLY A 76 -6.49 -1.38 -8.94
N ARG A 77 -5.31 -1.30 -9.58
CA ARG A 77 -4.44 -0.11 -9.52
C ARG A 77 -5.07 1.16 -10.10
N PHE A 78 -6.00 1.05 -11.03
CA PHE A 78 -6.69 2.21 -11.59
C PHE A 78 -7.65 2.85 -10.60
N SER A 79 -8.09 2.12 -9.56
CA SER A 79 -8.87 2.72 -8.48
C SER A 79 -8.04 3.69 -7.63
N TRP A 80 -6.72 3.51 -7.56
CA TRP A 80 -5.81 4.46 -6.89
C TRP A 80 -5.88 5.82 -7.58
N LEU A 81 -5.71 5.85 -8.91
CA LEU A 81 -5.76 7.07 -9.72
C LEU A 81 -7.11 7.77 -9.68
N LYS A 82 -8.18 7.01 -9.42
CA LYS A 82 -9.51 7.58 -9.25
C LYS A 82 -9.65 8.33 -7.92
N ALA A 83 -9.07 7.80 -6.86
CA ALA A 83 -9.27 8.27 -5.49
C ALA A 83 -8.16 9.22 -5.00
N PHE A 84 -6.95 9.13 -5.54
CA PHE A 84 -5.78 9.89 -5.13
C PHE A 84 -5.17 10.63 -6.31
N ASP A 85 -4.53 11.76 -6.05
CA ASP A 85 -3.83 12.52 -7.09
C ASP A 85 -2.40 12.04 -7.28
N ASN A 86 -1.74 11.60 -6.20
CA ASN A 86 -0.36 11.13 -6.23
C ASN A 86 -0.26 9.68 -5.75
N THR A 87 0.41 8.86 -6.54
CA THR A 87 0.74 7.48 -6.19
C THR A 87 2.21 7.22 -6.45
N LYS A 88 2.95 6.86 -5.39
CA LYS A 88 4.35 6.49 -5.47
C LYS A 88 4.51 5.03 -5.07
N ILE A 89 5.30 4.29 -5.84
CA ILE A 89 5.62 2.90 -5.57
C ILE A 89 7.12 2.77 -5.35
N THR A 90 7.49 2.11 -4.26
CA THR A 90 8.86 1.74 -3.94
C THR A 90 8.90 0.25 -3.66
N SER A 91 9.78 -0.49 -4.33
CA SER A 91 9.93 -1.93 -4.12
C SER A 91 11.39 -2.32 -3.97
N ILE A 92 11.70 -3.05 -2.89
CA ILE A 92 13.02 -3.64 -2.64
C ILE A 92 12.86 -5.14 -2.82
N TYR A 93 13.68 -5.70 -3.70
CA TYR A 93 13.64 -7.13 -4.04
C TYR A 93 15.03 -7.63 -4.38
N LYS A 94 15.18 -8.95 -4.39
CA LYS A 94 16.41 -9.61 -4.79
C LYS A 94 16.35 -9.97 -6.28
N ASP A 95 17.35 -9.48 -7.04
CA ASP A 95 17.58 -9.81 -8.43
C ASP A 95 18.89 -10.59 -8.52
N ASP A 96 18.79 -11.87 -8.79
CA ASP A 96 19.87 -12.85 -8.63
C ASP A 96 20.52 -12.75 -7.24
N ASP A 97 21.75 -12.25 -7.14
CA ASP A 97 22.48 -12.08 -5.90
C ASP A 97 22.50 -10.63 -5.38
N THR A 98 21.88 -9.71 -6.09
CA THR A 98 21.90 -8.28 -5.80
C THR A 98 20.55 -7.81 -5.27
N TRP A 99 20.57 -6.94 -4.25
CA TRP A 99 19.35 -6.27 -3.80
C TRP A 99 19.15 -4.97 -4.56
N VAL A 100 17.95 -4.83 -5.12
CA VAL A 100 17.58 -3.71 -6.00
C VAL A 100 16.37 -2.98 -5.43
N LYS A 101 16.44 -1.66 -5.44
CA LYS A 101 15.31 -0.77 -5.18
C LYS A 101 14.77 -0.25 -6.50
N ARG A 102 13.50 -0.49 -6.76
CA ARG A 102 12.72 0.09 -7.86
C ARG A 102 11.80 1.17 -7.31
N GLU A 103 11.80 2.31 -7.94
CA GLU A 103 11.00 3.46 -7.53
C GLU A 103 10.35 4.10 -8.76
N PHE A 104 9.04 4.37 -8.70
CA PHE A 104 8.32 5.09 -9.76
C PHE A 104 7.04 5.74 -9.24
N GLU A 105 6.57 6.73 -10.00
CA GLU A 105 5.26 7.33 -9.82
C GLU A 105 4.26 6.72 -10.81
N PHE A 106 3.03 6.53 -10.36
CA PHE A 106 1.93 6.04 -11.18
C PHE A 106 0.81 7.08 -11.21
N SER A 107 0.57 7.68 -12.38
CA SER A 107 -0.43 8.74 -12.56
C SER A 107 -1.14 8.60 -13.90
N ILE A 108 -2.30 9.26 -14.03
CA ILE A 108 -3.08 9.28 -15.28
C ILE A 108 -2.33 10.02 -16.39
N ASP A 109 -1.57 11.05 -16.03
CA ASP A 109 -0.93 11.96 -16.99
C ASP A 109 0.38 11.40 -17.56
N LYS A 110 0.94 10.37 -16.92
CA LYS A 110 2.16 9.70 -17.37
C LYS A 110 1.82 8.30 -17.88
N LEU A 111 1.70 8.16 -19.20
CA LEU A 111 1.46 6.87 -19.87
C LEU A 111 2.68 5.95 -19.77
N ASP A 112 3.87 6.53 -19.84
CA ASP A 112 5.12 5.81 -19.66
C ASP A 112 5.61 5.95 -18.22
N ILE A 113 5.82 4.81 -17.56
CA ILE A 113 6.38 4.77 -16.23
C ILE A 113 7.89 4.86 -16.34
N ASP A 114 8.46 5.95 -15.84
CA ASP A 114 9.91 6.13 -15.69
C ASP A 114 10.31 5.54 -14.33
N ASP A 115 10.74 4.29 -14.34
CA ASP A 115 11.21 3.63 -13.13
C ASP A 115 12.72 3.81 -12.93
N SER A 116 13.11 4.11 -11.72
CA SER A 116 14.51 4.15 -11.32
C SER A 116 14.92 2.86 -10.61
N LEU A 117 16.03 2.27 -11.05
CA LEU A 117 16.62 1.09 -10.44
C LEU A 117 17.94 1.46 -9.76
N LYS A 118 18.12 1.04 -8.51
CA LYS A 118 19.36 1.27 -7.74
C LYS A 118 19.69 0.05 -6.90
N GLU A 119 20.95 -0.35 -6.90
CA GLU A 119 21.45 -1.31 -5.91
C GLU A 119 21.38 -0.72 -4.51
N VAL A 120 20.99 -1.54 -3.53
CA VAL A 120 20.80 -1.13 -2.14
C VAL A 120 21.45 -2.15 -1.18
N GLU A 121 21.75 -1.69 0.02
CA GLU A 121 22.31 -2.52 1.08
C GLU A 121 21.21 -3.22 1.92
N GLU A 122 19.98 -2.71 1.87
CA GLU A 122 18.83 -3.36 2.49
C GLU A 122 18.64 -4.76 1.92
N ARG A 123 18.41 -5.72 2.81
CA ARG A 123 18.28 -7.15 2.47
C ARG A 123 16.95 -7.75 2.87
N ASP A 124 15.92 -6.92 2.91
CA ASP A 124 14.55 -7.34 3.19
C ASP A 124 13.63 -6.98 2.03
N TYR A 125 12.82 -7.94 1.62
CA TYR A 125 11.77 -7.66 0.64
C TYR A 125 10.75 -6.69 1.22
N CYS A 126 10.48 -5.63 0.48
CA CYS A 126 9.48 -4.65 0.86
C CYS A 126 8.89 -4.00 -0.38
N THR A 127 7.58 -3.98 -0.50
CA THR A 127 6.91 -3.11 -1.49
C THR A 127 6.02 -2.15 -0.75
N THR A 128 6.21 -0.85 -1.00
CA THR A 128 5.40 0.22 -0.42
C THR A 128 4.68 0.97 -1.53
N VAL A 129 3.37 1.13 -1.36
CA VAL A 129 2.51 1.97 -2.20
C VAL A 129 2.04 3.14 -1.35
N GLU A 130 2.45 4.34 -1.72
CA GLU A 130 2.01 5.59 -1.09
C GLU A 130 0.90 6.22 -1.94
N LEU A 131 -0.27 6.37 -1.35
CA LEU A 131 -1.46 6.97 -1.94
C LEU A 131 -1.71 8.30 -1.23
N ILE A 132 -1.39 9.42 -1.88
CA ILE A 132 -1.39 10.75 -1.28
C ILE A 132 -2.36 11.67 -2.02
N ASP A 133 -2.78 12.73 -1.33
CA ASP A 133 -3.75 13.70 -1.84
C ASP A 133 -5.10 13.04 -2.18
N TYR A 134 -5.69 12.46 -1.13
CA TYR A 134 -7.01 11.83 -1.22
C TYR A 134 -8.06 12.84 -1.66
N LYS A 135 -8.66 12.60 -2.81
CA LYS A 135 -9.60 13.55 -3.43
C LYS A 135 -10.80 13.83 -2.53
N PRO A 136 -11.21 15.12 -2.37
CA PRO A 136 -12.26 15.51 -1.42
C PRO A 136 -13.59 14.77 -1.60
N VAL A 137 -13.93 14.41 -2.84
CA VAL A 137 -15.16 13.68 -3.17
C VAL A 137 -15.21 12.31 -2.48
N TYR A 138 -14.07 11.65 -2.33
CA TYR A 138 -13.95 10.32 -1.70
C TYR A 138 -13.62 10.43 -0.21
N ARG A 139 -12.88 11.48 0.21
CA ARG A 139 -12.46 11.72 1.60
C ARG A 139 -13.66 11.71 2.57
N LYS A 140 -14.82 12.19 2.13
CA LYS A 140 -16.06 12.21 2.92
C LYS A 140 -16.57 10.83 3.36
N HIS A 141 -16.18 9.79 2.65
CA HIS A 141 -16.69 8.42 2.84
C HIS A 141 -15.67 7.49 3.52
N VAL A 142 -14.45 7.99 3.76
CA VAL A 142 -13.44 7.19 4.47
C VAL A 142 -13.76 7.13 5.95
N GLY A 143 -13.50 5.97 6.57
CA GLY A 143 -13.59 5.84 8.02
C GLY A 143 -12.55 6.71 8.70
N LYS A 144 -12.94 7.39 9.78
CA LYS A 144 -12.04 8.34 10.48
C LYS A 144 -11.13 7.66 11.50
N SER A 145 -11.36 6.39 11.80
CA SER A 145 -10.53 5.66 12.77
C SER A 145 -9.96 4.37 12.19
N PRO A 146 -8.82 3.90 12.70
CA PRO A 146 -8.20 2.66 12.24
C PRO A 146 -9.11 1.45 12.41
N GLU A 147 -9.95 1.41 13.46
CA GLU A 147 -10.88 0.31 13.70
C GLU A 147 -11.96 0.23 12.59
N VAL A 148 -12.47 1.37 12.15
CA VAL A 148 -13.45 1.44 11.07
C VAL A 148 -12.82 1.02 9.75
N ILE A 149 -11.59 1.43 9.48
CA ILE A 149 -10.83 1.03 8.29
C ILE A 149 -10.56 -0.47 8.32
N ALA A 150 -10.06 -0.99 9.44
CA ALA A 150 -9.82 -2.43 9.62
C ALA A 150 -11.10 -3.25 9.42
N THR A 151 -12.24 -2.78 9.97
CA THR A 151 -13.54 -3.44 9.78
C THR A 151 -13.94 -3.50 8.30
N LYS A 152 -13.76 -2.43 7.55
CA LYS A 152 -14.04 -2.41 6.11
C LYS A 152 -13.13 -3.36 5.33
N ILE A 153 -11.84 -3.40 5.67
CA ILE A 153 -10.89 -4.35 5.07
C ILE A 153 -11.33 -5.78 5.35
N MET A 154 -11.69 -6.10 6.61
CA MET A 154 -12.19 -7.43 6.97
C MET A 154 -13.43 -7.81 6.16
N GLN A 155 -14.39 -6.92 6.01
CA GLN A 155 -15.61 -7.16 5.21
C GLN A 155 -15.32 -7.43 3.74
N HIS A 156 -14.38 -6.69 3.15
CA HIS A 156 -14.01 -6.84 1.74
C HIS A 156 -13.13 -8.05 1.46
N CYS A 157 -12.24 -8.37 2.40
CA CYS A 157 -11.21 -9.40 2.22
C CYS A 157 -11.53 -10.70 2.97
N MET A 158 -12.75 -10.89 3.47
CA MET A 158 -13.12 -12.01 4.35
C MET A 158 -12.71 -13.38 3.78
N ILE A 159 -12.91 -13.60 2.49
CA ILE A 159 -12.55 -14.86 1.83
C ILE A 159 -11.04 -15.12 1.91
N TYR A 160 -10.22 -14.07 1.70
CA TYR A 160 -8.77 -14.17 1.80
C TYR A 160 -8.29 -14.33 3.24
N LEU A 161 -8.97 -13.68 4.19
CA LEU A 161 -8.65 -13.77 5.62
C LEU A 161 -8.91 -15.17 6.20
N MET A 162 -9.77 -15.96 5.57
CA MET A 162 -10.03 -17.37 5.95
C MET A 162 -8.99 -18.34 5.39
N SER A 163 -8.10 -17.88 4.51
CA SER A 163 -7.01 -18.72 3.96
C SER A 163 -5.99 -19.05 5.05
N PRO A 164 -5.48 -20.29 5.14
CA PRO A 164 -4.39 -20.65 6.04
C PRO A 164 -3.11 -19.84 5.80
N ASN A 165 -2.94 -19.35 4.59
CA ASN A 165 -1.80 -18.53 4.16
C ASN A 165 -2.08 -17.02 4.24
N CYS A 166 -3.11 -16.61 4.99
CA CYS A 166 -3.42 -15.19 5.16
C CYS A 166 -2.24 -14.45 5.81
N PRO A 167 -1.79 -13.32 5.24
CA PRO A 167 -0.80 -12.47 5.88
C PRO A 167 -1.37 -11.80 7.13
N ILE A 168 -0.49 -11.37 8.01
CA ILE A 168 -0.85 -10.46 9.11
C ILE A 168 -1.13 -9.09 8.48
N ILE A 169 -2.31 -8.53 8.75
CA ILE A 169 -2.69 -7.20 8.28
C ILE A 169 -2.80 -6.27 9.49
N SER A 170 -2.03 -5.18 9.48
CA SER A 170 -2.05 -4.15 10.51
C SER A 170 -2.56 -2.83 9.95
N VAL A 171 -3.44 -2.16 10.69
CA VAL A 171 -3.85 -0.78 10.41
C VAL A 171 -3.26 0.12 11.48
N ILE A 172 -2.40 1.05 11.09
CA ILE A 172 -1.56 1.85 11.96
C ILE A 172 -1.90 3.32 11.77
N ASP A 173 -2.10 4.02 12.90
CA ASP A 173 -2.36 5.45 12.95
C ASP A 173 -1.40 6.07 13.96
N ASP A 174 -0.24 6.47 13.46
CA ASP A 174 0.87 6.94 14.29
C ASP A 174 0.56 8.27 15.03
N GLU A 175 -0.32 9.10 14.47
CA GLU A 175 -0.71 10.37 15.10
C GLU A 175 -1.63 10.20 16.31
N ARG A 176 -2.30 9.07 16.43
CA ARG A 176 -3.22 8.79 17.55
C ARG A 176 -2.51 8.46 18.86
N TYR A 177 -1.24 8.08 18.80
CA TYR A 177 -0.44 7.71 19.97
C TYR A 177 0.36 8.87 20.57
N CYS A 178 0.32 10.04 19.97
CA CYS A 178 1.03 11.24 20.46
C CYS A 178 0.21 12.09 21.45
N ILE A 179 -1.00 11.64 21.84
CA ILE A 179 -1.85 12.33 22.82
C ILE A 179 -1.90 11.47 24.09
N ASN A 180 -0.88 11.59 24.92
CA ASN A 180 -0.90 11.27 26.35
C ASN A 180 -0.62 12.53 27.13
#